data_3715129a7b85f861b974715fa0407574
#
_entry.id   3715129a7b85f861b974715fa0407574
#
_cell.length_a   1.000
_cell.length_b   1.000
_cell.length_c   1.000
_cell.angle_alpha   90.00
_cell.angle_beta   90.00
_cell.angle_gamma   90.00
#
_symmetry.space_group_name_H-M   'P 1'
#
loop_
_entity.id
_entity.type
_entity.pdbx_description
1 polymer ?
#
loop_
_entity_poly.entity_id
_entity_poly.type
_entity_poly.pdbx_seq_one_letter_code
_entity_poly.pdbx_strand_id
1 'polypeptide(L)'
;MSPDIGDSFWSEITVNLDFSIIGAPKSATTWLFSCMIKHPRIFIPGEQNFFTIHQEKGPKYYNDLYRGHKHHVKGDYSNTYMIDENLPQCFFAKWPKMKIIMVSRNPVDRAFSHYLMEVRRGTIKPEKTNFIDVLKEPITYSFYDNGLYYKHLKKFMKFFPLENIYVTTVDSISTKPNQVLKDVFGLFNLHFPENFELPKIKNSYEVRKVNHQIQHLNENRIISYTREKIKKYMPQNLIKIFSGIRNIIRLYLLKYNK
;
A
#
# COMPACT_ATOMS: atom_id res chain seq x y z
N MET A 1 -13.55 5.81 11.55
CA MET A 1 -14.65 4.97 11.02
C MET A 1 -15.16 5.67 9.78
N SER A 2 -15.11 4.97 8.63
CA SER A 2 -15.80 5.46 7.44
C SER A 2 -17.30 5.59 7.79
N PRO A 3 -17.99 6.66 7.39
CA PRO A 3 -19.44 6.71 7.53
C PRO A 3 -20.05 5.49 6.84
N ASP A 4 -21.16 5.01 7.38
CA ASP A 4 -21.90 3.89 6.79
C ASP A 4 -22.39 4.35 5.41
N ILE A 5 -21.68 3.88 4.38
CA ILE A 5 -22.02 4.23 3.00
C ILE A 5 -23.22 3.38 2.63
N GLY A 6 -24.40 3.98 2.65
CA GLY A 6 -25.66 3.30 2.34
C GLY A 6 -25.67 2.69 0.92
N ASP A 7 -26.54 1.71 0.71
CA ASP A 7 -26.69 0.99 -0.56
C ASP A 7 -26.91 1.90 -1.78
N SER A 8 -27.56 3.06 -1.57
CA SER A 8 -27.77 4.06 -2.62
C SER A 8 -26.47 4.60 -3.21
N PHE A 9 -25.46 4.89 -2.38
CA PHE A 9 -24.16 5.37 -2.83
C PHE A 9 -23.47 4.34 -3.75
N TRP A 10 -23.47 3.06 -3.34
CA TRP A 10 -22.84 2.01 -4.13
C TRP A 10 -23.59 1.73 -5.44
N SER A 11 -24.92 1.88 -5.46
CA SER A 11 -25.71 1.72 -6.69
C SER A 11 -25.40 2.79 -7.73
N GLU A 12 -25.10 4.01 -7.32
CA GLU A 12 -24.75 5.11 -8.20
C GLU A 12 -23.30 5.04 -8.76
N ILE A 13 -22.41 4.22 -8.18
CA ILE A 13 -21.10 3.95 -8.75
C ILE A 13 -21.29 3.08 -10.01
N THR A 14 -21.05 3.64 -11.18
CA THR A 14 -21.23 2.96 -12.47
C THR A 14 -19.94 2.42 -13.08
N VAL A 15 -18.78 2.88 -12.59
CA VAL A 15 -17.49 2.37 -13.05
C VAL A 15 -17.29 0.92 -12.63
N ASN A 16 -16.82 0.10 -13.55
CA ASN A 16 -16.38 -1.26 -13.25
C ASN A 16 -14.87 -1.27 -13.05
N LEU A 17 -14.43 -1.58 -11.82
CA LEU A 17 -13.02 -1.68 -11.47
C LEU A 17 -12.52 -3.10 -11.69
N ASP A 18 -11.36 -3.22 -12.30
CA ASP A 18 -10.65 -4.49 -12.51
C ASP A 18 -9.70 -4.79 -11.34
N PHE A 19 -9.19 -3.74 -10.66
CA PHE A 19 -8.31 -3.91 -9.49
C PHE A 19 -8.32 -2.72 -8.54
N SER A 20 -7.80 -2.96 -7.33
CA SER A 20 -7.48 -1.91 -6.37
C SER A 20 -6.11 -2.15 -5.74
N ILE A 21 -5.25 -1.12 -5.72
CA ILE A 21 -4.02 -1.09 -4.92
C ILE A 21 -4.39 -0.56 -3.55
N ILE A 22 -4.56 -1.46 -2.58
CA ILE A 22 -5.11 -1.14 -1.26
C ILE A 22 -4.09 -0.62 -0.23
N GLY A 23 -2.80 -0.70 -0.54
CA GLY A 23 -1.71 -0.31 0.35
C GLY A 23 -0.48 -1.22 0.17
N ALA A 24 0.45 -1.24 1.14
CA ALA A 24 0.46 -0.48 2.39
C ALA A 24 1.13 0.89 2.21
N PRO A 25 0.77 1.88 3.04
CA PRO A 25 1.46 3.17 3.00
C PRO A 25 2.95 2.99 3.29
N LYS A 26 3.80 3.74 2.60
CA LYS A 26 5.28 3.69 2.70
C LYS A 26 5.92 2.37 2.23
N SER A 27 5.24 1.64 1.37
CA SER A 27 5.68 0.34 0.81
C SER A 27 5.85 0.38 -0.72
N ALA A 28 6.33 1.47 -1.30
CA ALA A 28 6.58 1.65 -2.74
C ALA A 28 5.32 1.50 -3.64
N THR A 29 4.12 1.67 -3.13
CA THR A 29 2.88 1.66 -3.91
C THR A 29 2.85 2.75 -4.98
N THR A 30 3.44 3.93 -4.72
CA THR A 30 3.59 5.01 -5.70
C THR A 30 4.49 4.59 -6.88
N TRP A 31 5.53 3.78 -6.63
CA TRP A 31 6.36 3.23 -7.70
C TRP A 31 5.55 2.25 -8.55
N LEU A 32 4.83 1.33 -7.91
CA LEU A 32 3.97 0.38 -8.63
C LEU A 32 2.93 1.12 -9.48
N PHE A 33 2.22 2.09 -8.90
CA PHE A 33 1.30 2.97 -9.62
C PHE A 33 1.97 3.62 -10.84
N SER A 34 3.16 4.24 -10.64
CA SER A 34 3.90 4.91 -11.72
C SER A 34 4.34 3.96 -12.84
N CYS A 35 4.58 2.69 -12.52
CA CYS A 35 4.84 1.65 -13.52
C CYS A 35 3.55 1.27 -14.25
N MET A 36 2.47 1.02 -13.51
CA MET A 36 1.22 0.53 -14.10
C MET A 36 0.62 1.52 -15.08
N ILE A 37 0.61 2.82 -14.78
CA ILE A 37 0.07 3.86 -15.70
C ILE A 37 0.89 4.06 -16.98
N LYS A 38 2.11 3.52 -17.06
CA LYS A 38 2.89 3.50 -18.32
C LYS A 38 2.38 2.45 -19.31
N HIS A 39 1.59 1.49 -18.85
CA HIS A 39 1.01 0.51 -19.75
C HIS A 39 -0.20 1.10 -20.48
N PRO A 40 -0.24 1.10 -21.84
CA PRO A 40 -1.26 1.84 -22.61
C PRO A 40 -2.70 1.34 -22.42
N ARG A 41 -2.87 0.15 -21.85
CA ARG A 41 -4.19 -0.43 -21.55
C ARG A 41 -4.61 -0.33 -20.10
N ILE A 42 -3.82 0.32 -19.23
CA ILE A 42 -4.16 0.50 -17.82
C ILE A 42 -4.49 1.97 -17.56
N PHE A 43 -5.55 2.19 -16.83
CA PHE A 43 -5.93 3.52 -16.37
C PHE A 43 -6.15 3.53 -14.86
N ILE A 44 -5.50 4.47 -14.17
CA ILE A 44 -5.65 4.77 -12.75
C ILE A 44 -5.66 6.30 -12.63
N PRO A 45 -6.70 6.92 -12.08
CA PRO A 45 -6.80 8.38 -12.00
C PRO A 45 -5.85 9.04 -10.98
N GLY A 46 -5.05 8.24 -10.28
CA GLY A 46 -4.14 8.66 -9.23
C GLY A 46 -4.56 8.11 -7.87
N GLU A 47 -3.87 8.55 -6.80
CA GLU A 47 -4.25 8.20 -5.43
C GLU A 47 -5.50 9.00 -5.03
N GLN A 48 -6.62 8.33 -4.85
CA GLN A 48 -7.90 8.98 -4.62
C GLN A 48 -8.33 9.00 -3.15
N ASN A 49 -8.08 7.94 -2.40
CA ASN A 49 -8.62 7.74 -1.05
C ASN A 49 -10.15 7.96 -0.97
N PHE A 50 -10.85 7.73 -2.10
CA PHE A 50 -12.24 8.10 -2.28
C PHE A 50 -13.16 7.39 -1.27
N PHE A 51 -13.09 6.06 -1.20
CA PHE A 51 -13.98 5.26 -0.34
C PHE A 51 -13.66 5.33 1.16
N THR A 52 -12.67 6.11 1.59
CA THR A 52 -12.31 6.28 3.01
C THR A 52 -12.27 7.72 3.47
N ILE A 53 -11.81 8.64 2.63
CA ILE A 53 -11.55 10.03 3.03
C ILE A 53 -12.42 11.02 2.25
N HIS A 54 -12.70 10.75 0.96
CA HIS A 54 -13.30 11.72 0.04
C HIS A 54 -14.67 11.31 -0.50
N GLN A 55 -15.42 10.53 0.28
CA GLN A 55 -16.79 10.08 -0.06
C GLN A 55 -17.77 11.24 -0.26
N GLU A 56 -17.52 12.35 0.42
CA GLU A 56 -18.32 13.58 0.33
C GLU A 56 -18.38 14.17 -1.07
N LYS A 57 -17.42 13.83 -1.94
CA LYS A 57 -17.42 14.24 -3.36
C LYS A 57 -18.51 13.56 -4.18
N GLY A 58 -19.07 12.47 -3.66
CA GLY A 58 -20.19 11.74 -4.25
C GLY A 58 -19.85 10.84 -5.42
N PRO A 59 -20.74 9.89 -5.76
CA PRO A 59 -20.53 8.90 -6.82
C PRO A 59 -20.31 9.50 -8.20
N LYS A 60 -20.95 10.61 -8.51
CA LYS A 60 -20.78 11.32 -9.79
C LYS A 60 -19.34 11.74 -10.01
N TYR A 61 -18.67 12.33 -8.99
CA TYR A 61 -17.26 12.70 -9.05
C TYR A 61 -16.40 11.46 -9.38
N TYR A 62 -16.64 10.36 -8.67
CA TYR A 62 -15.87 9.14 -8.87
C TYR A 62 -16.04 8.55 -10.27
N ASN A 63 -17.27 8.49 -10.77
CA ASN A 63 -17.55 8.01 -12.13
C ASN A 63 -16.88 8.89 -13.20
N ASP A 64 -16.88 10.22 -13.00
CA ASP A 64 -16.29 11.19 -13.92
C ASP A 64 -14.75 11.02 -14.05
N LEU A 65 -14.07 10.53 -13.01
CA LEU A 65 -12.63 10.22 -13.08
C LEU A 65 -12.29 9.17 -14.16
N TYR A 66 -13.22 8.29 -14.49
CA TYR A 66 -13.01 7.19 -15.46
C TYR A 66 -13.65 7.45 -16.82
N ARG A 67 -14.20 8.66 -17.02
CA ARG A 67 -14.85 9.03 -18.29
C ARG A 67 -13.85 8.93 -19.45
N GLY A 68 -14.26 8.32 -20.54
CA GLY A 68 -13.41 8.13 -21.74
C GLY A 68 -12.50 6.89 -21.70
N HIS A 69 -12.40 6.19 -20.55
CA HIS A 69 -11.49 5.04 -20.40
C HIS A 69 -12.19 3.67 -20.45
N LYS A 70 -13.23 3.51 -21.30
CA LYS A 70 -14.07 2.30 -21.36
C LYS A 70 -13.29 1.01 -21.70
N HIS A 71 -12.27 1.11 -22.53
CA HIS A 71 -11.49 -0.04 -23.01
C HIS A 71 -10.21 -0.33 -22.20
N HIS A 72 -9.98 0.40 -21.13
CA HIS A 72 -8.82 0.19 -20.25
C HIS A 72 -9.15 -0.80 -19.14
N VAL A 73 -8.11 -1.49 -18.67
CA VAL A 73 -8.10 -2.11 -17.34
C VAL A 73 -8.08 -0.98 -16.32
N LYS A 74 -9.14 -0.85 -15.54
CA LYS A 74 -9.37 0.27 -14.63
C LYS A 74 -9.02 -0.10 -13.20
N GLY A 75 -8.15 0.69 -12.61
CA GLY A 75 -7.75 0.51 -11.23
C GLY A 75 -8.04 1.69 -10.34
N ASP A 76 -8.22 1.40 -9.08
CA ASP A 76 -8.18 2.38 -8.00
C ASP A 76 -6.88 2.23 -7.21
N TYR A 77 -6.38 3.34 -6.69
CA TYR A 77 -5.18 3.35 -5.88
C TYR A 77 -5.38 4.21 -4.62
N SER A 78 -5.32 3.56 -3.47
CA SER A 78 -5.50 4.24 -2.19
C SER A 78 -4.87 3.48 -1.03
N ASN A 79 -3.89 4.09 -0.41
CA ASN A 79 -3.13 3.46 0.68
C ASN A 79 -3.93 3.24 1.97
N THR A 80 -5.10 3.87 2.09
CA THR A 80 -5.96 3.80 3.29
C THR A 80 -6.96 2.65 3.25
N TYR A 81 -7.17 2.02 2.09
CA TYR A 81 -8.20 0.99 1.95
C TYR A 81 -7.92 -0.28 2.76
N MET A 82 -6.65 -0.64 2.91
CA MET A 82 -6.29 -1.86 3.63
C MET A 82 -6.72 -1.87 5.10
N ILE A 83 -6.82 -0.69 5.74
CA ILE A 83 -7.16 -0.60 7.17
C ILE A 83 -8.68 -0.55 7.42
N ASP A 84 -9.47 -0.25 6.42
CA ASP A 84 -10.91 -0.17 6.55
C ASP A 84 -11.54 -1.53 6.84
N GLU A 85 -12.57 -1.54 7.69
CA GLU A 85 -13.22 -2.80 8.11
C GLU A 85 -14.34 -3.21 7.15
N ASN A 86 -15.00 -2.28 6.49
CA ASN A 86 -16.20 -2.51 5.70
C ASN A 86 -15.90 -2.61 4.19
N LEU A 87 -14.88 -1.90 3.71
CA LEU A 87 -14.54 -1.89 2.28
C LEU A 87 -14.34 -3.26 1.64
N PRO A 88 -13.74 -4.27 2.30
CA PRO A 88 -13.60 -5.58 1.69
C PRO A 88 -14.94 -6.20 1.27
N GLN A 89 -15.97 -6.07 2.10
CA GLN A 89 -17.31 -6.55 1.81
C GLN A 89 -17.97 -5.73 0.70
N CYS A 90 -17.93 -4.41 0.80
CA CYS A 90 -18.49 -3.50 -0.18
C CYS A 90 -17.86 -3.68 -1.57
N PHE A 91 -16.54 -3.81 -1.61
CA PHE A 91 -15.79 -4.04 -2.85
C PHE A 91 -16.17 -5.38 -3.49
N PHE A 92 -16.28 -6.44 -2.69
CA PHE A 92 -16.70 -7.73 -3.21
C PHE A 92 -18.14 -7.71 -3.73
N ALA A 93 -19.05 -7.09 -3.01
CA ALA A 93 -20.44 -6.96 -3.44
C ALA A 93 -20.56 -6.20 -4.78
N LYS A 94 -19.74 -5.15 -4.96
CA LYS A 94 -19.77 -4.34 -6.19
C LYS A 94 -18.94 -4.93 -7.32
N TRP A 95 -17.76 -5.48 -7.02
CA TRP A 95 -16.78 -5.96 -8.01
C TRP A 95 -16.20 -7.32 -7.60
N PRO A 96 -16.96 -8.42 -7.65
CA PRO A 96 -16.54 -9.73 -7.13
C PRO A 96 -15.33 -10.33 -7.84
N LYS A 97 -15.04 -9.87 -9.05
CA LYS A 97 -13.87 -10.32 -9.85
C LYS A 97 -12.65 -9.40 -9.73
N MET A 98 -12.76 -8.31 -8.98
CA MET A 98 -11.70 -7.33 -8.82
C MET A 98 -10.44 -7.95 -8.22
N LYS A 99 -9.27 -7.59 -8.75
CA LYS A 99 -7.98 -8.00 -8.17
C LYS A 99 -7.57 -7.04 -7.07
N ILE A 100 -7.17 -7.59 -5.94
CA ILE A 100 -6.65 -6.85 -4.78
C ILE A 100 -5.13 -6.90 -4.83
N ILE A 101 -4.48 -5.75 -4.89
CA ILE A 101 -3.03 -5.65 -4.96
C ILE A 101 -2.52 -4.97 -3.68
N MET A 102 -1.58 -5.62 -3.01
CA MET A 102 -0.94 -5.08 -1.82
C MET A 102 0.58 -5.17 -1.93
N VAL A 103 1.27 -4.10 -1.57
CA VAL A 103 2.73 -4.11 -1.42
C VAL A 103 3.06 -4.02 0.06
N SER A 104 3.84 -4.96 0.56
CA SER A 104 4.33 -4.98 1.94
C SER A 104 5.82 -4.57 2.01
N ARG A 105 6.26 -4.19 3.19
CA ARG A 105 7.65 -3.81 3.51
C ARG A 105 8.00 -4.37 4.87
N ASN A 106 9.30 -4.45 5.22
CA ASN A 106 9.66 -4.66 6.62
C ASN A 106 8.85 -3.67 7.50
N PRO A 107 8.02 -4.14 8.46
CA PRO A 107 7.09 -3.27 9.19
C PRO A 107 7.77 -2.16 9.96
N VAL A 108 8.98 -2.42 10.45
CA VAL A 108 9.80 -1.44 11.17
C VAL A 108 10.28 -0.35 10.22
N ASP A 109 10.84 -0.73 9.07
CA ASP A 109 11.32 0.21 8.05
C ASP A 109 10.15 1.02 7.47
N ARG A 110 8.96 0.40 7.37
CA ARG A 110 7.73 1.08 6.96
C ARG A 110 7.30 2.14 7.98
N ALA A 111 7.22 1.75 9.26
CA ALA A 111 6.82 2.64 10.35
C ALA A 111 7.80 3.81 10.48
N PHE A 112 9.11 3.54 10.40
CA PHE A 112 10.13 4.58 10.41
C PHE A 112 10.04 5.52 9.22
N SER A 113 9.81 4.99 8.01
CA SER A 113 9.58 5.81 6.82
C SER A 113 8.33 6.71 6.97
N HIS A 114 7.30 6.23 7.67
CA HIS A 114 6.11 7.00 7.98
C HIS A 114 6.43 8.13 8.98
N TYR A 115 7.12 7.79 10.07
CA TYR A 115 7.59 8.78 11.05
C TYR A 115 8.38 9.91 10.38
N LEU A 116 9.37 9.59 9.55
CA LEU A 116 10.15 10.59 8.82
C LEU A 116 9.29 11.44 7.86
N MET A 117 8.22 10.89 7.33
CA MET A 117 7.27 11.67 6.53
C MET A 117 6.53 12.69 7.38
N GLU A 118 6.06 12.30 8.56
CA GLU A 118 5.34 13.19 9.48
C GLU A 118 6.25 14.27 10.08
N VAL A 119 7.52 13.94 10.37
CA VAL A 119 8.53 14.92 10.75
C VAL A 119 8.72 15.96 9.64
N ARG A 120 8.85 15.52 8.38
CA ARG A 120 9.00 16.43 7.23
C ARG A 120 7.76 17.30 6.98
N ARG A 121 6.57 16.82 7.32
CA ARG A 121 5.33 17.60 7.27
C ARG A 121 5.20 18.60 8.41
N GLY A 122 6.07 18.52 9.42
CA GLY A 122 6.00 19.33 10.64
C GLY A 122 4.93 18.87 11.63
N THR A 123 4.28 17.72 11.36
CA THR A 123 3.25 17.15 12.25
C THR A 123 3.88 16.56 13.51
N ILE A 124 5.08 15.99 13.38
CA ILE A 124 5.88 15.48 14.49
C ILE A 124 7.13 16.36 14.64
N LYS A 125 7.39 16.82 15.86
CA LYS A 125 8.60 17.52 16.24
C LYS A 125 9.55 16.54 16.91
N PRO A 126 10.66 16.13 16.24
CA PRO A 126 11.52 15.04 16.72
C PRO A 126 12.23 15.36 18.03
N GLU A 127 12.42 16.63 18.39
CA GLU A 127 12.94 17.10 19.67
C GLU A 127 11.97 16.88 20.84
N LYS A 128 10.68 16.72 20.56
CA LYS A 128 9.64 16.47 21.56
C LYS A 128 9.15 15.04 21.60
N THR A 129 9.15 14.37 20.44
CA THR A 129 8.54 13.04 20.28
C THR A 129 9.43 12.17 19.40
N ASN A 130 10.12 11.22 20.00
CA ASN A 130 10.97 10.29 19.25
C ASN A 130 10.15 9.14 18.64
N PHE A 131 10.79 8.37 17.75
CA PHE A 131 10.13 7.28 17.02
C PHE A 131 9.53 6.19 17.93
N ILE A 132 10.20 5.88 19.06
CA ILE A 132 9.73 4.84 19.98
C ILE A 132 8.46 5.31 20.72
N ASP A 133 8.40 6.58 21.09
CA ASP A 133 7.22 7.15 21.75
C ASP A 133 6.02 7.13 20.80
N VAL A 134 6.23 7.51 19.54
CA VAL A 134 5.19 7.45 18.50
C VAL A 134 4.65 6.04 18.27
N LEU A 135 5.50 5.01 18.37
CA LEU A 135 5.05 3.61 18.26
C LEU A 135 4.16 3.15 19.41
N LYS A 136 4.29 3.78 20.59
CA LYS A 136 3.46 3.49 21.77
C LYS A 136 2.10 4.17 21.71
N GLU A 137 1.97 5.23 20.90
CA GLU A 137 0.75 5.99 20.69
C GLU A 137 -0.07 5.36 19.56
N PRO A 138 -1.02 4.44 19.83
CA PRO A 138 -1.62 3.61 18.81
C PRO A 138 -2.57 4.37 17.88
N ILE A 139 -3.03 5.56 18.24
CA ILE A 139 -4.24 6.15 17.67
C ILE A 139 -3.96 7.24 16.64
N THR A 140 -2.92 8.06 16.81
CA THR A 140 -2.80 9.29 16.03
C THR A 140 -2.29 9.08 14.60
N TYR A 141 -1.41 8.10 14.36
CA TYR A 141 -0.74 7.95 13.06
C TYR A 141 -0.76 6.54 12.47
N SER A 142 -1.37 5.58 13.14
CA SER A 142 -1.44 4.17 12.68
C SER A 142 -0.07 3.58 12.28
N PHE A 143 1.03 4.03 12.92
CA PHE A 143 2.37 3.54 12.59
C PHE A 143 2.51 2.05 12.80
N TYR A 144 1.96 1.55 13.90
CA TYR A 144 1.98 0.14 14.24
C TYR A 144 0.96 -0.66 13.42
N ASP A 145 -0.30 -0.22 13.40
CA ASP A 145 -1.40 -0.97 12.79
C ASP A 145 -1.21 -1.17 11.29
N ASN A 146 -0.74 -0.15 10.56
CA ASN A 146 -0.41 -0.24 9.14
C ASN A 146 0.69 -1.27 8.81
N GLY A 147 1.42 -1.78 9.79
CA GLY A 147 2.39 -2.86 9.66
C GLY A 147 1.82 -4.25 9.87
N LEU A 148 0.59 -4.36 10.34
CA LEU A 148 -0.09 -5.64 10.61
C LEU A 148 -0.75 -6.19 9.33
N TYR A 149 0.04 -6.38 8.29
CA TYR A 149 -0.42 -6.75 6.95
C TYR A 149 -1.36 -7.94 6.92
N TYR A 150 -1.05 -9.00 7.67
CA TYR A 150 -1.90 -10.19 7.72
C TYR A 150 -3.27 -9.89 8.34
N LYS A 151 -3.33 -9.08 9.41
CA LYS A 151 -4.59 -8.63 10.01
C LYS A 151 -5.48 -7.99 8.96
N HIS A 152 -4.92 -7.07 8.17
CA HIS A 152 -5.66 -6.34 7.16
C HIS A 152 -6.00 -7.21 5.95
N LEU A 153 -5.05 -7.99 5.45
CA LEU A 153 -5.27 -8.87 4.31
C LEU A 153 -6.33 -9.93 4.59
N LYS A 154 -6.35 -10.46 5.83
CA LYS A 154 -7.36 -11.44 6.27
C LYS A 154 -8.80 -10.93 6.08
N LYS A 155 -9.04 -9.62 6.17
CA LYS A 155 -10.37 -9.04 5.92
C LYS A 155 -10.79 -9.21 4.45
N PHE A 156 -9.88 -8.97 3.54
CA PHE A 156 -10.11 -9.19 2.11
C PHE A 156 -10.24 -10.67 1.77
N MET A 157 -9.43 -11.54 2.39
CA MET A 157 -9.48 -12.99 2.19
C MET A 157 -10.80 -13.64 2.65
N LYS A 158 -11.63 -12.95 3.45
CA LYS A 158 -12.98 -13.42 3.79
C LYS A 158 -13.94 -13.38 2.61
N PHE A 159 -13.72 -12.48 1.67
CA PHE A 159 -14.63 -12.23 0.56
C PHE A 159 -14.00 -12.60 -0.78
N PHE A 160 -12.76 -12.20 -1.04
CA PHE A 160 -12.07 -12.43 -2.30
C PHE A 160 -11.34 -13.78 -2.29
N PRO A 161 -11.47 -14.59 -3.36
CA PRO A 161 -10.66 -15.79 -3.53
C PRO A 161 -9.18 -15.44 -3.66
N LEU A 162 -8.30 -16.35 -3.24
CA LEU A 162 -6.84 -16.09 -3.18
C LEU A 162 -6.24 -15.74 -4.55
N GLU A 163 -6.77 -16.27 -5.63
CA GLU A 163 -6.38 -15.96 -7.00
C GLU A 163 -6.70 -14.51 -7.42
N ASN A 164 -7.53 -13.82 -6.65
CA ASN A 164 -7.81 -12.41 -6.84
C ASN A 164 -6.96 -11.50 -5.93
N ILE A 165 -6.10 -12.08 -5.09
CA ILE A 165 -5.27 -11.31 -4.16
C ILE A 165 -3.80 -11.47 -4.53
N TYR A 166 -3.16 -10.38 -4.95
CA TYR A 166 -1.74 -10.33 -5.24
C TYR A 166 -0.99 -9.54 -4.18
N VAL A 167 0.02 -10.16 -3.58
CA VAL A 167 0.86 -9.53 -2.57
C VAL A 167 2.32 -9.59 -3.01
N THR A 168 2.97 -8.44 -3.02
CA THR A 168 4.42 -8.36 -3.26
C THR A 168 5.13 -7.58 -2.14
N THR A 169 6.45 -7.50 -2.21
CA THR A 169 7.26 -6.83 -1.21
C THR A 169 8.14 -5.74 -1.84
N VAL A 170 8.54 -4.75 -1.03
CA VAL A 170 9.55 -3.75 -1.46
C VAL A 170 10.86 -4.43 -1.85
N ASP A 171 11.24 -5.52 -1.17
CA ASP A 171 12.44 -6.27 -1.48
C ASP A 171 12.35 -6.94 -2.87
N SER A 172 11.19 -7.50 -3.21
CA SER A 172 10.93 -8.06 -4.55
C SER A 172 10.96 -6.98 -5.62
N ILE A 173 10.34 -5.83 -5.36
CA ILE A 173 10.40 -4.66 -6.26
C ILE A 173 11.83 -4.19 -6.48
N SER A 174 12.66 -4.18 -5.43
CA SER A 174 14.04 -3.70 -5.52
C SER A 174 14.97 -4.67 -6.24
N THR A 175 14.74 -5.99 -6.09
CA THR A 175 15.63 -7.02 -6.62
C THR A 175 15.18 -7.59 -7.97
N LYS A 176 13.86 -7.63 -8.21
CA LYS A 176 13.26 -8.25 -9.40
C LYS A 176 12.08 -7.42 -9.95
N PRO A 177 12.27 -6.12 -10.23
CA PRO A 177 11.18 -5.22 -10.60
C PRO A 177 10.40 -5.68 -11.84
N ASN A 178 11.10 -6.16 -12.87
CA ASN A 178 10.47 -6.64 -14.09
C ASN A 178 9.59 -7.87 -13.84
N GLN A 179 10.01 -8.79 -12.95
CA GLN A 179 9.19 -9.96 -12.61
C GLN A 179 7.91 -9.55 -11.88
N VAL A 180 8.02 -8.63 -10.91
CA VAL A 180 6.84 -8.08 -10.22
C VAL A 180 5.84 -7.46 -11.19
N LEU A 181 6.33 -6.72 -12.18
CA LEU A 181 5.46 -6.09 -13.18
C LEU A 181 4.87 -7.11 -14.17
N LYS A 182 5.65 -8.13 -14.59
CA LYS A 182 5.12 -9.24 -15.38
C LYS A 182 3.98 -9.96 -14.65
N ASP A 183 4.15 -10.23 -13.36
CA ASP A 183 3.13 -10.86 -12.53
C ASP A 183 1.88 -9.97 -12.45
N VAL A 184 2.05 -8.67 -12.16
CA VAL A 184 0.94 -7.71 -12.07
C VAL A 184 0.18 -7.56 -13.39
N PHE A 185 0.88 -7.43 -14.53
CA PHE A 185 0.23 -7.32 -15.84
C PHE A 185 -0.45 -8.64 -16.22
N GLY A 186 0.16 -9.77 -15.84
CA GLY A 186 -0.41 -11.11 -16.05
C GLY A 186 -1.76 -11.32 -15.35
N LEU A 187 -2.05 -10.63 -14.24
CA LEU A 187 -3.37 -10.67 -13.57
C LEU A 187 -4.51 -10.24 -14.51
N PHE A 188 -4.19 -9.46 -15.55
CA PHE A 188 -5.13 -8.88 -16.51
C PHE A 188 -4.93 -9.42 -17.92
N ASN A 189 -4.13 -10.47 -18.10
CA ASN A 189 -3.74 -11.01 -19.42
C ASN A 189 -3.08 -9.94 -20.31
N LEU A 190 -2.30 -9.04 -19.71
CA LEU A 190 -1.54 -8.02 -20.42
C LEU A 190 -0.09 -8.45 -20.60
N HIS A 191 0.47 -8.22 -21.78
CA HIS A 191 1.88 -8.47 -22.04
C HIS A 191 2.77 -7.41 -21.38
N PHE A 192 3.92 -7.83 -20.86
CA PHE A 192 4.94 -6.89 -20.41
C PHE A 192 5.60 -6.26 -21.65
N PRO A 193 5.58 -4.90 -21.78
CA PRO A 193 6.16 -4.24 -22.95
C PRO A 193 7.67 -4.49 -23.07
N GLU A 194 8.18 -4.81 -24.26
CA GLU A 194 9.59 -5.16 -24.47
C GLU A 194 10.56 -4.04 -24.07
N ASN A 195 10.20 -2.78 -24.37
CA ASN A 195 11.02 -1.60 -24.08
C ASN A 195 10.50 -0.83 -22.84
N PHE A 196 10.09 -1.56 -21.78
CA PHE A 196 9.53 -0.93 -20.60
C PHE A 196 10.61 -0.24 -19.76
N GLU A 197 10.64 1.07 -19.79
CA GLU A 197 11.51 1.87 -18.92
C GLU A 197 10.94 1.98 -17.51
N LEU A 198 11.64 1.38 -16.57
CA LEU A 198 11.30 1.51 -15.16
C LEU A 198 11.44 2.97 -14.69
N PRO A 199 10.44 3.53 -14.02
CA PRO A 199 10.64 4.81 -13.34
C PRO A 199 11.71 4.63 -12.28
N LYS A 200 12.60 5.63 -12.15
CA LYS A 200 13.59 5.62 -11.07
C LYS A 200 12.85 5.45 -9.74
N ILE A 201 13.24 4.44 -8.97
CA ILE A 201 12.78 4.33 -7.59
C ILE A 201 13.30 5.59 -6.91
N LYS A 202 12.43 6.55 -6.71
CA LYS A 202 12.76 7.69 -5.87
C LYS A 202 12.90 7.13 -4.46
N ASN A 203 14.13 6.81 -4.09
CA ASN A 203 14.43 6.56 -2.70
C ASN A 203 13.93 7.80 -1.97
N SER A 204 12.92 7.64 -1.13
CA SER A 204 12.43 8.73 -0.28
C SER A 204 13.53 9.26 0.67
N TYR A 205 14.68 8.59 0.69
CA TYR A 205 15.92 8.98 1.36
C TYR A 205 16.79 9.95 0.56
N GLU A 206 16.66 10.03 -0.76
CA GLU A 206 17.26 11.11 -1.54
C GLU A 206 16.39 12.37 -1.35
N VAL A 207 16.47 12.84 -0.18
CA VAL A 207 16.53 14.20 0.30
C VAL A 207 16.06 15.25 -0.69
N ARG A 208 14.83 15.68 -0.58
CA ARG A 208 14.61 17.11 -0.57
C ARG A 208 15.31 17.60 0.71
N LYS A 209 16.35 18.44 0.57
CA LYS A 209 17.14 19.02 1.67
C LYS A 209 16.21 19.36 2.83
N VAL A 210 16.20 18.50 3.84
CA VAL A 210 15.58 18.80 5.12
C VAL A 210 16.40 19.94 5.71
N ASN A 211 15.73 20.97 6.18
CA ASN A 211 16.38 22.15 6.76
C ASN A 211 17.55 21.77 7.64
N HIS A 212 18.63 22.55 7.59
CA HIS A 212 19.94 22.39 8.22
C HIS A 212 19.96 21.85 9.66
N GLN A 213 18.85 21.89 10.40
CA GLN A 213 18.74 21.43 11.78
C GLN A 213 18.67 19.90 11.95
N ILE A 214 18.34 19.14 10.89
CA ILE A 214 18.28 17.65 10.96
C ILE A 214 19.57 17.02 10.40
N GLN A 215 20.44 17.79 9.74
CA GLN A 215 21.72 17.30 9.17
C GLN A 215 22.73 16.82 10.21
N HIS A 216 22.58 17.17 11.50
CA HIS A 216 23.44 16.65 12.58
C HIS A 216 23.06 15.26 13.10
N LEU A 217 21.90 14.72 12.68
CA LEU A 217 21.53 13.36 12.99
C LEU A 217 22.10 12.45 11.90
N ASN A 218 23.25 11.83 12.19
CA ASN A 218 23.90 10.86 11.32
C ASN A 218 22.89 9.73 10.99
N GLU A 219 22.23 9.82 9.83
CA GLU A 219 21.07 8.98 9.43
C GLU A 219 21.38 7.49 9.56
N ASN A 220 22.60 7.06 9.21
CA ASN A 220 23.01 5.67 9.33
C ASN A 220 23.11 5.20 10.79
N ARG A 221 23.51 6.06 11.70
CA ARG A 221 23.62 5.76 13.13
C ARG A 221 22.25 5.68 13.80
N ILE A 222 21.30 6.52 13.40
CA ILE A 222 19.92 6.50 13.89
C ILE A 222 19.20 5.26 13.37
N ILE A 223 19.36 4.93 12.10
CA ILE A 223 18.74 3.74 11.50
C ILE A 223 19.29 2.46 12.16
N SER A 224 20.60 2.33 12.34
CA SER A 224 21.20 1.16 13.01
C SER A 224 20.78 1.08 14.49
N TYR A 225 20.87 2.17 15.22
CA TYR A 225 20.46 2.25 16.63
C TYR A 225 18.96 1.96 16.81
N THR A 226 18.12 2.48 15.92
CA THR A 226 16.67 2.26 15.98
C THR A 226 16.33 0.81 15.61
N ARG A 227 17.00 0.21 14.62
CA ARG A 227 16.83 -1.21 14.26
C ARG A 227 17.23 -2.13 15.41
N GLU A 228 18.33 -1.87 16.09
CA GLU A 228 18.77 -2.67 17.26
C GLU A 228 17.82 -2.53 18.44
N LYS A 229 17.41 -1.31 18.78
CA LYS A 229 16.44 -1.09 19.85
C LYS A 229 15.09 -1.72 19.57
N ILE A 230 14.57 -1.59 18.35
CA ILE A 230 13.28 -2.20 17.98
C ILE A 230 13.37 -3.72 18.08
N LYS A 231 14.45 -4.36 17.60
CA LYS A 231 14.66 -5.81 17.79
C LYS A 231 14.68 -6.19 19.28
N LYS A 232 15.30 -5.36 20.13
CA LYS A 232 15.41 -5.61 21.57
C LYS A 232 14.09 -5.46 22.32
N TYR A 233 13.21 -4.53 21.89
CA TYR A 233 11.96 -4.22 22.58
C TYR A 233 10.72 -4.78 21.87
N MET A 234 10.88 -5.42 20.72
CA MET A 234 9.77 -6.07 20.03
C MET A 234 9.40 -7.36 20.77
N PRO A 235 8.15 -7.51 21.24
CA PRO A 235 7.70 -8.73 21.89
C PRO A 235 7.93 -9.96 20.99
N GLN A 236 8.37 -11.08 21.56
CA GLN A 236 8.69 -12.32 20.84
C GLN A 236 7.50 -12.87 20.01
N ASN A 237 6.28 -12.63 20.48
CA ASN A 237 5.05 -12.97 19.76
C ASN A 237 4.89 -12.17 18.44
N LEU A 238 5.38 -10.94 18.39
CA LEU A 238 5.37 -10.13 17.16
C LEU A 238 6.42 -10.62 16.16
N ILE A 239 7.58 -11.04 16.62
CA ILE A 239 8.61 -11.66 15.76
C ILE A 239 8.06 -12.94 15.10
N LYS A 240 7.27 -13.75 15.84
CA LYS A 240 6.60 -14.94 15.29
C LYS A 240 5.51 -14.59 14.26
N ILE A 241 4.76 -13.52 14.47
CA ILE A 241 3.75 -13.04 13.50
C ILE A 241 4.45 -12.62 12.19
N PHE A 242 5.60 -11.94 12.27
CA PHE A 242 6.38 -11.54 11.09
C PHE A 242 7.05 -12.72 10.37
N SER A 243 7.50 -13.74 11.10
CA SER A 243 7.98 -14.99 10.50
C SER A 243 6.85 -15.78 9.81
N GLY A 244 5.63 -15.73 10.38
CA GLY A 244 4.42 -16.31 9.78
C GLY A 244 4.06 -15.69 8.43
N ILE A 245 4.16 -14.36 8.29
CA ILE A 245 3.92 -13.68 7.00
C ILE A 245 4.94 -14.11 5.94
N ARG A 246 6.21 -14.27 6.31
CA ARG A 246 7.25 -14.79 5.41
C ARG A 246 6.90 -16.21 4.92
N ASN A 247 6.34 -17.05 5.78
CA ASN A 247 5.90 -18.41 5.44
C ASN A 247 4.64 -18.42 4.57
N ILE A 248 3.66 -17.52 4.80
CA ILE A 248 2.45 -17.40 3.98
C ILE A 248 2.81 -16.88 2.58
N ILE A 249 3.66 -15.87 2.47
CA ILE A 249 4.17 -15.38 1.18
C ILE A 249 4.97 -16.50 0.48
N ARG A 250 5.79 -17.27 1.21
CA ARG A 250 6.52 -18.42 0.66
C ARG A 250 5.60 -19.55 0.18
N LEU A 251 4.56 -19.87 0.92
CA LEU A 251 3.55 -20.87 0.52
C LEU A 251 2.74 -20.39 -0.68
N TYR A 252 2.43 -19.10 -0.76
CA TYR A 252 1.78 -18.48 -1.91
C TYR A 252 2.69 -18.56 -3.16
N LEU A 253 3.96 -18.18 -3.04
CA LEU A 253 4.93 -18.26 -4.14
C LEU A 253 5.21 -19.70 -4.58
N LEU A 254 5.22 -20.67 -3.67
CA LEU A 254 5.40 -22.09 -4.01
C LEU A 254 4.18 -22.70 -4.72
N LYS A 255 2.99 -22.16 -4.54
CA LYS A 255 1.76 -22.63 -5.20
C LYS A 255 1.64 -22.14 -6.65
N TYR A 256 2.31 -21.05 -7.01
CA TYR A 256 2.24 -20.44 -8.35
C TYR A 256 3.53 -20.58 -9.18
N ASN A 257 4.55 -21.28 -8.66
CA ASN A 257 5.78 -21.63 -9.38
C ASN A 257 5.82 -23.11 -9.79
N LYS A 258 4.65 -23.72 -10.02
CA LYS A 258 4.51 -25.02 -10.66
C LYS A 258 3.85 -24.86 -12.01
#